data_4ce1ba8de2b3f5f7ffb249a6f17993d1
#
_entry.id   4ce1ba8de2b3f5f7ffb249a6f17993d1
#
_cell.length_a   1.000
_cell.length_b   1.000
_cell.length_c   1.000
_cell.angle_alpha   90.00
_cell.angle_beta   90.00
_cell.angle_gamma   90.00
#
_symmetry.space_group_name_H-M   'P 1'
#
loop_
_entity.id
_entity.type
_entity.pdbx_description
1 polymer ?
#
loop_
_entity_poly.entity_id
_entity_poly.type
_entity_poly.pdbx_seq_one_letter_code
_entity_poly.pdbx_strand_id
1 'polypeptide(L)'
;YFVVPAISHAATLSLSPSSTSVNAGNIINVSVFVNSQGKVINNSDAIVQFPPDLLQVVSVDSSNSIFTLWVENPAFSNSLGQVTFNGGVPNPGYSGSNGKILSITFLAKKAGTATLIFGDSSIRENDGLGTNVISGKFPTTITINGAASIPVAAPVEISKPVAQINKALVV
;
A
#
# COMPACT_ATOMS: atom_id res chain seq x y z
N TYR A 1 -47.32 -5.92 -14.28
CA TYR A 1 -46.17 -4.98 -14.26
C TYR A 1 -44.95 -5.71 -13.72
N PHE A 2 -43.99 -5.98 -14.60
CA PHE A 2 -42.70 -6.55 -14.19
C PHE A 2 -41.80 -5.37 -13.79
N VAL A 3 -41.54 -5.19 -12.52
CA VAL A 3 -40.54 -4.21 -12.03
C VAL A 3 -39.19 -4.88 -12.18
N VAL A 4 -38.45 -4.53 -13.22
CA VAL A 4 -37.03 -4.88 -13.32
C VAL A 4 -36.29 -4.00 -12.31
N PRO A 5 -35.60 -4.58 -11.30
CA PRO A 5 -34.80 -3.76 -10.41
C PRO A 5 -33.70 -3.06 -11.23
N ALA A 6 -33.64 -1.75 -11.14
CA ALA A 6 -32.53 -0.99 -11.71
C ALA A 6 -31.25 -1.43 -10.98
N ILE A 7 -30.32 -2.03 -11.73
CA ILE A 7 -28.97 -2.30 -11.17
C ILE A 7 -28.32 -0.95 -11.00
N SER A 8 -28.26 -0.47 -9.76
CA SER A 8 -27.51 0.73 -9.41
C SER A 8 -26.03 0.41 -9.56
N HIS A 9 -25.45 0.77 -10.70
CA HIS A 9 -24.00 0.74 -10.87
C HIS A 9 -23.40 1.81 -9.98
N ALA A 10 -22.54 1.42 -9.07
CA ALA A 10 -21.95 2.32 -8.09
C ALA A 10 -20.47 2.00 -7.94
N ALA A 11 -19.63 3.04 -8.05
CA ALA A 11 -18.19 2.90 -8.08
C ALA A 11 -17.59 2.51 -6.72
N THR A 12 -16.41 1.90 -6.73
CA THR A 12 -15.72 1.45 -5.51
C THR A 12 -14.25 1.83 -5.50
N LEU A 13 -13.70 2.01 -4.29
CA LEU A 13 -12.26 2.12 -4.04
C LEU A 13 -11.72 0.82 -3.42
N SER A 14 -10.49 0.46 -3.78
CA SER A 14 -9.81 -0.71 -3.20
C SER A 14 -8.33 -0.46 -2.96
N LEU A 15 -7.80 -1.10 -1.90
CA LEU A 15 -6.39 -1.15 -1.56
C LEU A 15 -5.83 -2.52 -1.97
N SER A 16 -4.77 -2.53 -2.76
CA SER A 16 -4.12 -3.75 -3.24
C SER A 16 -2.64 -3.76 -2.86
N PRO A 17 -2.23 -4.54 -1.87
CA PRO A 17 -0.84 -4.68 -1.50
C PRO A 17 -0.11 -5.59 -2.50
N SER A 18 1.20 -5.35 -2.69
CA SER A 18 2.07 -6.20 -3.50
C SER A 18 2.29 -7.60 -2.89
N SER A 19 2.03 -7.74 -1.60
CA SER A 19 2.04 -8.99 -0.84
C SER A 19 1.14 -8.85 0.39
N THR A 20 0.58 -9.95 0.87
CA THR A 20 -0.18 -9.99 2.12
C THR A 20 0.70 -10.09 3.37
N SER A 21 2.01 -10.29 3.18
CA SER A 21 2.97 -10.34 4.28
C SER A 21 4.31 -9.69 3.91
N VAL A 22 5.01 -9.17 4.93
CA VAL A 22 6.33 -8.54 4.81
C VAL A 22 7.08 -8.71 6.11
N ASN A 23 8.42 -8.75 6.08
CA ASN A 23 9.22 -8.75 7.32
C ASN A 23 9.46 -7.31 7.80
N ALA A 24 9.53 -7.12 9.11
CA ALA A 24 9.92 -5.85 9.71
C ALA A 24 11.30 -5.42 9.17
N GLY A 25 11.43 -4.14 8.87
CA GLY A 25 12.60 -3.53 8.20
C GLY A 25 12.51 -3.52 6.67
N ASN A 26 11.56 -4.24 6.05
CA ASN A 26 11.40 -4.28 4.59
C ASN A 26 10.30 -3.34 4.11
N ILE A 27 10.31 -3.11 2.80
CA ILE A 27 9.36 -2.26 2.10
C ILE A 27 8.23 -3.09 1.52
N ILE A 28 7.02 -2.53 1.51
CA ILE A 28 5.84 -3.07 0.83
C ILE A 28 5.10 -1.96 0.10
N ASN A 29 4.62 -2.25 -1.11
CA ASN A 29 3.82 -1.32 -1.91
C ASN A 29 2.34 -1.64 -1.78
N VAL A 30 1.50 -0.60 -1.67
CA VAL A 30 0.04 -0.70 -1.69
C VAL A 30 -0.48 0.25 -2.77
N SER A 31 -1.19 -0.29 -3.74
CA SER A 31 -1.83 0.51 -4.79
C SER A 31 -3.28 0.82 -4.44
N VAL A 32 -3.72 2.02 -4.80
CA VAL A 32 -5.11 2.47 -4.70
C VAL A 32 -5.73 2.37 -6.08
N PHE A 33 -6.85 1.66 -6.16
CA PHE A 33 -7.61 1.47 -7.40
C PHE A 33 -9.04 1.95 -7.26
N VAL A 34 -9.61 2.40 -8.38
CA VAL A 34 -11.03 2.65 -8.55
C VAL A 34 -11.61 1.68 -9.57
N ASN A 35 -12.78 1.13 -9.25
CA ASN A 35 -13.66 0.45 -10.20
C ASN A 35 -14.90 1.31 -10.38
N SER A 36 -15.09 1.83 -11.59
CA SER A 36 -16.21 2.72 -11.89
C SER A 36 -17.55 1.99 -12.07
N GLN A 37 -17.52 0.66 -12.17
CA GLN A 37 -18.71 -0.19 -12.35
C GLN A 37 -19.62 0.25 -13.51
N GLY A 38 -19.02 0.69 -14.61
CA GLY A 38 -19.74 1.17 -15.80
C GLY A 38 -20.18 2.63 -15.74
N LYS A 39 -19.97 3.33 -14.63
CA LYS A 39 -20.13 4.79 -14.58
C LYS A 39 -18.96 5.49 -15.27
N VAL A 40 -19.20 6.65 -15.82
CA VAL A 40 -18.11 7.54 -16.24
C VAL A 40 -17.81 8.47 -15.07
N ILE A 41 -16.62 8.38 -14.50
CA ILE A 41 -16.18 9.20 -13.38
C ILE A 41 -15.14 10.24 -13.84
N ASN A 42 -15.09 11.38 -13.16
CA ASN A 42 -14.12 12.43 -13.47
C ASN A 42 -13.25 12.86 -12.28
N ASN A 43 -13.61 12.46 -11.04
CA ASN A 43 -12.87 12.82 -9.84
C ASN A 43 -13.01 11.75 -8.75
N SER A 44 -11.98 11.62 -7.92
CA SER A 44 -12.07 10.95 -6.63
C SER A 44 -11.13 11.62 -5.63
N ASP A 45 -11.61 11.70 -4.41
CA ASP A 45 -10.84 12.09 -3.24
C ASP A 45 -10.93 10.99 -2.17
N ALA A 46 -9.87 10.83 -1.39
CA ALA A 46 -9.88 9.89 -0.27
C ALA A 46 -8.80 10.19 0.76
N ILE A 47 -9.06 9.70 1.98
CA ILE A 47 -8.10 9.54 3.05
C ILE A 47 -7.84 8.04 3.22
N VAL A 48 -6.62 7.59 2.97
CA VAL A 48 -6.17 6.24 3.34
C VAL A 48 -5.56 6.31 4.72
N GLN A 49 -6.07 5.51 5.66
CA GLN A 49 -5.60 5.44 7.04
C GLN A 49 -4.78 4.18 7.25
N PHE A 50 -3.69 4.28 7.99
CA PHE A 50 -2.80 3.18 8.34
C PHE A 50 -2.31 3.29 9.78
N PRO A 51 -1.92 2.19 10.47
CA PRO A 51 -1.36 2.22 11.82
C PRO A 51 0.08 2.75 11.81
N PRO A 52 0.35 3.98 12.32
CA PRO A 52 1.66 4.63 12.21
C PRO A 52 2.74 4.00 13.09
N ASP A 53 2.38 3.18 14.06
CA ASP A 53 3.35 2.42 14.87
C ASP A 53 3.80 1.11 14.20
N LEU A 54 3.07 0.62 13.20
CA LEU A 54 3.41 -0.57 12.41
C LEU A 54 4.02 -0.24 11.05
N LEU A 55 3.52 0.82 10.40
CA LEU A 55 3.91 1.24 9.06
C LEU A 55 4.37 2.70 9.05
N GLN A 56 5.26 3.00 8.13
CA GLN A 56 5.70 4.37 7.82
C GLN A 56 5.68 4.56 6.31
N VAL A 57 5.01 5.59 5.81
CA VAL A 57 5.07 5.96 4.40
C VAL A 57 6.47 6.50 4.08
N VAL A 58 7.08 5.94 3.04
CA VAL A 58 8.37 6.38 2.48
C VAL A 58 8.14 7.30 1.29
N SER A 59 7.18 6.94 0.42
CA SER A 59 6.82 7.73 -0.76
C SER A 59 5.42 7.42 -1.25
N VAL A 60 4.86 8.36 -2.00
CA VAL A 60 3.62 8.19 -2.76
C VAL A 60 3.93 8.50 -4.22
N ASP A 61 3.53 7.62 -5.12
CA ASP A 61 3.75 7.73 -6.56
C ASP A 61 2.42 7.73 -7.32
N SER A 62 2.18 8.77 -8.09
CA SER A 62 1.01 8.94 -8.96
C SER A 62 1.37 9.00 -10.45
N SER A 63 2.61 8.65 -10.84
CA SER A 63 3.09 8.76 -12.22
C SER A 63 2.31 7.92 -13.23
N ASN A 64 1.70 6.80 -12.79
CA ASN A 64 0.87 5.91 -13.60
C ASN A 64 -0.61 5.99 -13.22
N SER A 65 -1.05 7.17 -12.77
CA SER A 65 -2.44 7.43 -12.42
C SER A 65 -3.33 7.55 -13.65
N ILE A 66 -4.60 7.12 -13.50
CA ILE A 66 -5.65 7.50 -14.45
C ILE A 66 -6.00 8.99 -14.33
N PHE A 67 -5.69 9.62 -13.19
CA PHE A 67 -5.90 11.04 -12.97
C PHE A 67 -4.73 11.86 -13.53
N THR A 68 -5.06 12.87 -14.30
CA THR A 68 -4.10 13.78 -14.95
C THR A 68 -4.11 15.17 -14.34
N LEU A 69 -5.11 15.45 -13.49
CA LEU A 69 -5.25 16.70 -12.75
C LEU A 69 -5.32 16.41 -11.27
N TRP A 70 -4.60 17.18 -10.47
CA TRP A 70 -4.61 17.08 -9.02
C TRP A 70 -5.12 18.39 -8.43
N VAL A 71 -6.29 18.34 -7.78
CA VAL A 71 -6.81 19.44 -6.94
C VAL A 71 -5.97 19.56 -5.69
N GLU A 72 -5.63 18.40 -5.10
CA GLU A 72 -4.66 18.24 -4.05
C GLU A 72 -3.71 17.12 -4.44
N ASN A 73 -2.42 17.44 -4.61
CA ASN A 73 -1.43 16.42 -4.86
C ASN A 73 -1.42 15.39 -3.72
N PRO A 74 -1.18 14.11 -4.05
CA PRO A 74 -1.05 13.10 -3.02
C PRO A 74 -0.03 13.52 -1.94
N ALA A 75 -0.46 13.51 -0.69
CA ALA A 75 0.32 13.89 0.48
C ALA A 75 0.16 12.86 1.59
N PHE A 76 1.08 12.83 2.54
CA PHE A 76 1.00 11.93 3.68
C PHE A 76 1.47 12.56 4.98
N SER A 77 0.95 12.02 6.09
CA SER A 77 1.41 12.32 7.44
C SER A 77 1.63 11.00 8.19
N ASN A 78 2.89 10.71 8.49
CA ASN A 78 3.25 9.53 9.29
C ASN A 78 2.80 9.65 10.75
N SER A 79 2.71 10.87 11.29
CA SER A 79 2.23 11.08 12.66
C SER A 79 0.74 10.86 12.81
N LEU A 80 -0.05 11.20 11.78
CA LEU A 80 -1.49 10.98 11.75
C LEU A 80 -1.87 9.60 11.19
N GLY A 81 -0.92 8.88 10.57
CA GLY A 81 -1.19 7.61 9.89
C GLY A 81 -2.13 7.78 8.69
N GLN A 82 -1.90 8.79 7.84
CA GLN A 82 -2.79 9.14 6.74
C GLN A 82 -2.04 9.44 5.44
N VAL A 83 -2.67 9.04 4.33
CA VAL A 83 -2.35 9.50 2.97
C VAL A 83 -3.62 10.11 2.39
N THR A 84 -3.51 11.31 1.82
CA THR A 84 -4.63 12.05 1.24
C THR A 84 -4.39 12.33 -0.23
N PHE A 85 -5.45 12.39 -1.00
CA PHE A 85 -5.40 12.81 -2.38
C PHE A 85 -6.76 13.35 -2.85
N ASN A 86 -6.74 14.24 -3.84
CA ASN A 86 -7.91 14.68 -4.58
C ASN A 86 -7.48 14.91 -6.03
N GLY A 87 -7.91 14.02 -6.92
CA GLY A 87 -7.51 14.03 -8.32
C GLY A 87 -8.66 13.75 -9.27
N GLY A 88 -8.43 14.06 -10.53
CA GLY A 88 -9.44 13.89 -11.55
C GLY A 88 -8.88 13.69 -12.95
N VAL A 89 -9.77 13.38 -13.85
CA VAL A 89 -9.50 13.21 -15.27
C VAL A 89 -10.50 14.07 -16.07
N PRO A 90 -10.02 14.88 -17.04
CA PRO A 90 -10.91 15.68 -17.89
C PRO A 90 -11.84 14.81 -18.74
N ASN A 91 -12.81 15.46 -19.39
CA ASN A 91 -13.63 14.79 -20.40
C ASN A 91 -12.76 14.00 -21.40
N PRO A 92 -13.19 12.79 -21.76
CA PRO A 92 -14.49 12.17 -21.49
C PRO A 92 -14.62 11.48 -20.13
N GLY A 93 -13.67 11.63 -19.20
CA GLY A 93 -13.65 10.93 -17.92
C GLY A 93 -13.05 9.53 -18.01
N TYR A 94 -13.23 8.73 -16.96
CA TYR A 94 -12.75 7.36 -16.86
C TYR A 94 -13.92 6.39 -16.63
N SER A 95 -13.92 5.26 -17.37
CA SER A 95 -14.80 4.13 -17.13
C SER A 95 -13.99 2.84 -17.25
N GLY A 96 -13.93 2.04 -16.18
CA GLY A 96 -13.15 0.81 -16.14
C GLY A 96 -13.16 0.17 -14.76
N SER A 97 -12.71 -1.08 -14.70
CA SER A 97 -12.73 -1.88 -13.46
C SER A 97 -11.43 -1.82 -12.65
N ASN A 98 -10.35 -1.25 -13.19
CA ASN A 98 -9.03 -1.31 -12.58
C ASN A 98 -8.22 -0.03 -12.82
N GLY A 99 -8.84 1.13 -12.54
CA GLY A 99 -8.18 2.44 -12.65
C GLY A 99 -7.22 2.66 -11.49
N LYS A 100 -5.91 2.64 -11.75
CA LYS A 100 -4.92 2.95 -10.73
C LYS A 100 -4.91 4.44 -10.43
N ILE A 101 -5.04 4.81 -9.16
CA ILE A 101 -4.97 6.20 -8.72
C ILE A 101 -3.53 6.54 -8.29
N LEU A 102 -2.95 5.75 -7.38
CA LEU A 102 -1.59 5.96 -6.87
C LEU A 102 -1.02 4.69 -6.27
N SER A 103 0.27 4.69 -5.96
CA SER A 103 0.95 3.68 -5.15
C SER A 103 1.58 4.31 -3.93
N ILE A 104 1.48 3.63 -2.79
CA ILE A 104 2.07 4.04 -1.52
C ILE A 104 3.16 3.03 -1.18
N THR A 105 4.37 3.50 -0.94
CA THR A 105 5.49 2.68 -0.47
C THR A 105 5.58 2.81 1.04
N PHE A 106 5.43 1.71 1.75
CA PHE A 106 5.54 1.63 3.20
C PHE A 106 6.81 0.91 3.63
N LEU A 107 7.44 1.39 4.69
CA LEU A 107 8.40 0.65 5.51
C LEU A 107 7.62 -0.04 6.64
N ALA A 108 7.76 -1.36 6.76
CA ALA A 108 7.25 -2.14 7.88
C ALA A 108 8.16 -1.95 9.11
N LYS A 109 7.64 -1.38 10.20
CA LYS A 109 8.46 -0.96 11.36
C LYS A 109 8.69 -2.09 12.37
N LYS A 110 7.65 -2.82 12.71
CA LYS A 110 7.70 -3.91 13.70
C LYS A 110 6.65 -4.97 13.38
N ALA A 111 6.82 -6.17 13.91
CA ALA A 111 5.89 -7.28 13.77
C ALA A 111 4.48 -6.91 14.28
N GLY A 112 3.47 -7.37 13.57
CA GLY A 112 2.06 -7.12 13.88
C GLY A 112 1.17 -7.27 12.66
N THR A 113 -0.11 -6.95 12.80
CA THR A 113 -1.10 -6.96 11.73
C THR A 113 -1.53 -5.53 11.44
N ALA A 114 -1.16 -5.01 10.27
CA ALA A 114 -1.49 -3.66 9.84
C ALA A 114 -2.73 -3.70 8.93
N THR A 115 -3.81 -3.06 9.36
CA THR A 115 -5.02 -2.89 8.55
C THR A 115 -5.05 -1.46 7.99
N LEU A 116 -5.15 -1.35 6.67
CA LEU A 116 -5.32 -0.09 5.96
C LEU A 116 -6.78 0.05 5.55
N ILE A 117 -7.37 1.20 5.81
CA ILE A 117 -8.77 1.48 5.49
C ILE A 117 -8.91 2.81 4.76
N PHE A 118 -10.05 3.01 4.13
CA PHE A 118 -10.45 4.34 3.64
C PHE A 118 -11.28 5.06 4.69
N GLY A 119 -10.88 6.28 5.02
CA GLY A 119 -11.69 7.26 5.76
C GLY A 119 -12.71 7.96 4.84
N ASP A 120 -12.84 9.28 4.98
CA ASP A 120 -13.69 10.07 4.11
C ASP A 120 -13.23 9.95 2.67
N SER A 121 -14.18 9.70 1.77
CA SER A 121 -13.88 9.42 0.37
C SER A 121 -15.09 9.71 -0.51
N SER A 122 -14.84 10.14 -1.73
CA SER A 122 -15.86 10.25 -2.76
C SER A 122 -15.35 9.78 -4.12
N ILE A 123 -16.28 9.39 -4.98
CA ILE A 123 -16.06 9.18 -6.41
C ILE A 123 -17.16 9.94 -7.12
N ARG A 124 -16.78 10.89 -7.98
CA ARG A 124 -17.75 11.76 -8.65
C ARG A 124 -17.97 11.35 -10.09
N GLU A 125 -19.23 11.21 -10.46
CA GLU A 125 -19.67 10.94 -11.82
C GLU A 125 -19.41 12.17 -12.73
N ASN A 126 -19.08 11.91 -13.99
CA ASN A 126 -18.88 12.95 -15.00
C ASN A 126 -20.24 13.39 -15.61
N ASP A 127 -21.17 13.77 -14.74
CA ASP A 127 -22.54 14.19 -15.10
C ASP A 127 -22.73 15.72 -15.09
N GLY A 128 -21.66 16.46 -14.78
CA GLY A 128 -21.71 17.92 -14.62
C GLY A 128 -22.32 18.41 -13.31
N LEU A 129 -22.83 17.48 -12.47
CA LEU A 129 -23.45 17.78 -11.16
C LEU A 129 -22.52 17.41 -9.99
N GLY A 130 -21.47 16.63 -10.26
CA GLY A 130 -20.56 16.12 -9.23
C GLY A 130 -21.20 15.07 -8.32
N THR A 131 -22.13 14.29 -8.86
CA THR A 131 -22.83 13.23 -8.12
C THR A 131 -21.85 12.24 -7.53
N ASN A 132 -21.91 12.03 -6.20
CA ASN A 132 -21.09 11.03 -5.54
C ASN A 132 -21.70 9.63 -5.77
N VAL A 133 -20.95 8.76 -6.43
CA VAL A 133 -21.38 7.40 -6.80
C VAL A 133 -20.61 6.30 -6.07
N ILE A 134 -19.87 6.64 -4.99
CA ILE A 134 -19.17 5.64 -4.19
C ILE A 134 -20.15 4.73 -3.46
N SER A 135 -19.98 3.42 -3.59
CA SER A 135 -20.81 2.41 -2.92
C SER A 135 -20.02 1.44 -2.05
N GLY A 136 -18.72 1.37 -2.24
CA GLY A 136 -17.88 0.46 -1.48
C GLY A 136 -16.44 0.93 -1.36
N LYS A 137 -15.85 0.60 -0.21
CA LYS A 137 -14.45 0.86 0.13
C LYS A 137 -13.87 -0.45 0.64
N PHE A 138 -12.90 -1.00 -0.08
CA PHE A 138 -12.30 -2.29 0.24
C PHE A 138 -10.95 -2.09 0.92
N PRO A 139 -10.88 -2.39 2.24
CA PRO A 139 -9.64 -2.31 3.01
C PRO A 139 -8.68 -3.42 2.63
N THR A 140 -7.47 -3.36 3.18
CA THR A 140 -6.50 -4.45 3.11
C THR A 140 -5.79 -4.64 4.44
N THR A 141 -5.31 -5.86 4.65
CA THR A 141 -4.54 -6.22 5.86
C THR A 141 -3.21 -6.83 5.44
N ILE A 142 -2.14 -6.40 6.11
CA ILE A 142 -0.77 -6.84 5.87
C ILE A 142 -0.24 -7.44 7.17
N THR A 143 0.24 -8.69 7.12
CA THR A 143 0.93 -9.32 8.22
C THR A 143 2.41 -8.91 8.19
N ILE A 144 2.90 -8.28 9.25
CA ILE A 144 4.30 -7.94 9.40
C ILE A 144 4.94 -8.98 10.31
N ASN A 145 5.84 -9.78 9.74
CA ASN A 145 6.60 -10.78 10.49
C ASN A 145 7.73 -10.11 11.28
N GLY A 146 8.27 -10.76 12.30
CA GLY A 146 9.51 -10.34 12.97
C GLY A 146 10.64 -10.17 11.94
N ALA A 147 11.63 -9.33 12.28
CA ALA A 147 12.84 -9.26 11.46
C ALA A 147 13.44 -10.67 11.32
N ALA A 148 13.87 -11.01 10.10
CA ALA A 148 14.57 -12.29 9.91
C ALA A 148 15.78 -12.34 10.86
N SER A 149 15.84 -13.34 11.73
CA SER A 149 17.01 -13.57 12.54
C SER A 149 18.18 -13.89 11.60
N ILE A 150 19.18 -13.02 11.55
CA ILE A 150 20.45 -13.38 10.91
C ILE A 150 21.01 -14.53 11.73
N PRO A 151 21.29 -15.72 11.13
CA PRO A 151 21.97 -16.77 11.87
C PRO A 151 23.28 -16.19 12.39
N VAL A 152 23.40 -16.10 13.71
CA VAL A 152 24.69 -15.79 14.32
C VAL A 152 25.61 -16.95 13.92
N ALA A 153 26.59 -16.67 13.07
CA ALA A 153 27.59 -17.65 12.75
C ALA A 153 28.20 -18.19 14.07
N ALA A 154 28.15 -19.49 14.23
CA ALA A 154 28.73 -20.13 15.43
C ALA A 154 30.17 -19.60 15.59
N PRO A 155 30.62 -19.35 16.85
CA PRO A 155 32.00 -18.92 17.08
C PRO A 155 32.94 -19.92 16.43
N VAL A 156 33.81 -19.45 15.54
CA VAL A 156 34.87 -20.29 14.98
C VAL A 156 35.81 -20.58 16.15
N GLU A 157 35.83 -21.82 16.65
CA GLU A 157 36.82 -22.26 17.59
C GLU A 157 38.20 -22.18 16.91
N ILE A 158 38.98 -21.22 17.33
CA ILE A 158 40.40 -21.14 16.95
C ILE A 158 41.10 -22.27 17.67
N SER A 159 41.31 -23.41 16.98
CA SER A 159 42.14 -24.49 17.52
C SER A 159 43.55 -23.95 17.78
N LYS A 160 43.97 -24.01 19.04
CA LYS A 160 45.32 -23.64 19.46
C LYS A 160 46.34 -24.47 18.68
N PRO A 161 47.43 -23.88 18.14
CA PRO A 161 48.49 -24.64 17.53
C PRO A 161 49.11 -25.60 18.56
N VAL A 162 49.14 -26.88 18.23
CA VAL A 162 49.90 -27.88 19.00
C VAL A 162 51.38 -27.61 18.79
N ALA A 163 52.07 -27.18 19.85
CA ALA A 163 53.55 -27.01 19.82
C ALA A 163 54.20 -28.38 19.65
N GLN A 164 54.83 -28.59 18.49
CA GLN A 164 55.69 -29.75 18.26
C GLN A 164 56.99 -29.59 19.09
N ILE A 165 57.16 -30.42 20.06
CA ILE A 165 58.43 -30.54 20.83
C ILE A 165 59.40 -31.35 19.97
N ASN A 166 60.31 -30.67 19.28
CA ASN A 166 61.47 -31.33 18.65
C ASN A 166 62.47 -31.75 19.75
N LYS A 167 62.47 -33.04 20.03
CA LYS A 167 63.52 -33.65 20.83
C LYS A 167 64.77 -33.81 19.95
N ALA A 168 65.73 -32.89 20.05
CA ALA A 168 67.04 -33.05 19.46
C ALA A 168 67.78 -34.15 20.17
N LEU A 169 68.23 -35.15 19.43
CA LEU A 169 69.07 -36.25 19.88
C LEU A 169 70.50 -35.73 20.00
N VAL A 170 71.08 -35.80 21.19
CA VAL A 170 72.53 -35.57 21.43
C VAL A 170 73.24 -36.89 21.36
N VAL A 171 74.27 -36.99 20.55
CA VAL A 171 75.29 -38.01 20.56
C VAL A 171 76.58 -37.35 21.09
#